data_7890a83ab7362ab2abadddc79795b550
#
_entry.id   7890a83ab7362ab2abadddc79795b550
#
_cell.length_a   1.000
_cell.length_b   1.000
_cell.length_c   1.000
_cell.angle_alpha   90.00
_cell.angle_beta   90.00
_cell.angle_gamma   90.00
#
_symmetry.space_group_name_H-M   'P 1'
#
loop_
_entity.id
_entity.type
_entity.pdbx_description
1 polymer ?
#
loop_
_entity_poly.entity_id
_entity_poly.type
_entity_poly.pdbx_seq_one_letter_code
_entity_poly.pdbx_strand_id
1 'polypeptide(L)'
;PQCRKFALEAVRQYQEWHNTQCRKLAEYLPKWEEELYQLKHLPAYLSHSQVMAWVEKLNQELAEIKTSLDEAKMRMPNRMGEIEPWLVDTSHTLGERNHEWLENERPNWEVLFNRIESSPLNLSQQYAVLLNDDHNLVLAGAGSGKTSVLTARVAYLLQSHQAQAEELLMLAFGRDAAKEMKERLVDKVGLAAEGVRVNTFHQLGLYILNQVEQQPVEISPLALDDNQRTAWCVDWLKKHWMTPTNFKRWQKHLDKWPIAYLKGDDELGSHSENPKLIAWLDSQLSHLAAVGLTKKQVQEKLVDHQDYTRLNSELALCWPCFSAWQKMLKESNQVDFPTMISRATDYVNKGKFVSPWRFVMVDEYQDISPDRLALIEALCESTEKQPGATLFAVGDDWQAIYQFAGADVDLITGFKERFAHSTVHHLDTTYRFNNQIGDVANTFVQQNPSQLPKTLNSHKQRKQKSVHTAPSNQVEKILDQLNQQAKQTKSVLLLGRNHYHKPDLYDDWLRRFPNLDIRFMTCHASKGREADFVIILAVDEGQFPAKKKQIHIDGALTESKDKFPYAEERRLFYVAITRAKEKVWITHTGAGSAFVQELVSGDYPIVTSR
;
A
#
# COMPACT_ATOMS: atom_id res chain seq x y z
N PRO A 1 -13.10 -66.85 32.42
CA PRO A 1 -13.21 -67.27 31.01
C PRO A 1 -13.89 -66.23 30.09
N GLN A 2 -15.02 -65.65 30.48
CA GLN A 2 -15.76 -64.65 29.63
C GLN A 2 -14.96 -63.42 29.30
N CYS A 3 -14.28 -62.77 30.27
CA CYS A 3 -13.46 -61.58 30.00
C CYS A 3 -12.33 -61.84 28.99
N ARG A 4 -11.70 -63.00 29.05
CA ARG A 4 -10.65 -63.45 28.12
C ARG A 4 -11.21 -63.62 26.70
N LYS A 5 -12.41 -64.18 26.58
CA LYS A 5 -13.09 -64.37 25.30
C LYS A 5 -13.48 -62.97 24.65
N PHE A 6 -14.00 -62.06 25.48
CA PHE A 6 -14.28 -60.69 25.04
C PHE A 6 -13.03 -59.93 24.61
N ALA A 7 -11.93 -60.03 25.38
CA ALA A 7 -10.67 -59.41 25.02
C ALA A 7 -10.09 -59.92 23.69
N LEU A 8 -10.13 -61.25 23.49
CA LEU A 8 -9.68 -61.88 22.23
C LEU A 8 -10.54 -61.45 21.02
N GLU A 9 -11.85 -61.37 21.21
CA GLU A 9 -12.76 -60.91 20.15
C GLU A 9 -12.53 -59.42 19.79
N ALA A 10 -12.34 -58.55 20.78
CA ALA A 10 -12.00 -57.17 20.58
C ALA A 10 -10.66 -56.99 19.86
N VAL A 11 -9.64 -57.77 20.22
CA VAL A 11 -8.34 -57.76 19.52
C VAL A 11 -8.49 -58.22 18.07
N ARG A 12 -9.28 -59.25 17.81
CA ARG A 12 -9.54 -59.74 16.46
C ARG A 12 -10.27 -58.69 15.60
N GLN A 13 -11.32 -58.09 16.14
CA GLN A 13 -12.07 -57.02 15.45
C GLN A 13 -11.18 -55.82 15.16
N TYR A 14 -10.33 -55.42 16.12
CA TYR A 14 -9.34 -54.36 15.91
C TYR A 14 -8.35 -54.72 14.79
N GLN A 15 -7.81 -55.96 14.78
CA GLN A 15 -6.89 -56.40 13.72
C GLN A 15 -7.55 -56.42 12.35
N GLU A 16 -8.79 -56.91 12.24
CA GLU A 16 -9.55 -56.91 11.00
C GLU A 16 -9.82 -55.48 10.49
N TRP A 17 -10.21 -54.58 11.41
CA TRP A 17 -10.38 -53.17 11.10
C TRP A 17 -9.04 -52.54 10.68
N HIS A 18 -7.96 -52.75 11.45
CA HIS A 18 -6.64 -52.23 11.14
C HIS A 18 -6.15 -52.68 9.75
N ASN A 19 -6.25 -53.99 9.44
CA ASN A 19 -5.86 -54.51 8.14
C ASN A 19 -6.69 -53.92 6.99
N THR A 20 -7.98 -53.69 7.24
CA THR A 20 -8.86 -53.03 6.25
C THR A 20 -8.43 -51.59 5.97
N GLN A 21 -8.07 -50.82 7.00
CA GLN A 21 -7.58 -49.46 6.85
C GLN A 21 -6.20 -49.41 6.15
N CYS A 22 -5.29 -50.35 6.52
CA CYS A 22 -4.00 -50.47 5.83
C CYS A 22 -4.17 -50.76 4.33
N ARG A 23 -5.13 -51.63 3.98
CA ARG A 23 -5.42 -51.95 2.56
C ARG A 23 -5.96 -50.75 1.81
N LYS A 24 -6.95 -50.04 2.38
CA LYS A 24 -7.48 -48.79 1.81
C LYS A 24 -6.38 -47.75 1.61
N LEU A 25 -5.57 -47.51 2.65
CA LEU A 25 -4.46 -46.55 2.56
C LEU A 25 -3.47 -46.93 1.45
N ALA A 26 -3.18 -48.24 1.30
CA ALA A 26 -2.29 -48.75 0.24
C ALA A 26 -2.84 -48.53 -1.17
N GLU A 27 -4.15 -48.40 -1.35
CA GLU A 27 -4.80 -48.10 -2.63
C GLU A 27 -4.64 -46.64 -3.03
N TYR A 28 -4.68 -45.69 -2.06
CA TYR A 28 -4.55 -44.25 -2.33
C TYR A 28 -3.10 -43.80 -2.43
N LEU A 29 -2.18 -44.37 -1.66
CA LEU A 29 -0.79 -43.91 -1.58
C LEU A 29 -0.06 -43.79 -2.93
N PRO A 30 -0.15 -44.74 -3.88
CA PRO A 30 0.54 -44.61 -5.15
C PRO A 30 0.09 -43.36 -5.95
N LYS A 31 -1.19 -42.99 -5.84
CA LYS A 31 -1.76 -41.81 -6.48
C LYS A 31 -1.23 -40.54 -5.80
N TRP A 32 -1.21 -40.49 -4.47
CA TRP A 32 -0.70 -39.34 -3.74
C TRP A 32 0.79 -39.10 -3.98
N GLU A 33 1.58 -40.19 -4.02
CA GLU A 33 3.02 -40.13 -4.34
C GLU A 33 3.26 -39.60 -5.76
N GLU A 34 2.50 -40.06 -6.73
CA GLU A 34 2.60 -39.59 -8.12
C GLU A 34 2.19 -38.12 -8.22
N GLU A 35 1.08 -37.70 -7.62
CA GLU A 35 0.64 -36.32 -7.58
C GLU A 35 1.67 -35.40 -6.91
N LEU A 36 2.25 -35.83 -5.78
CA LEU A 36 3.32 -35.11 -5.09
C LEU A 36 4.57 -35.02 -5.95
N TYR A 37 4.94 -36.11 -6.61
CA TYR A 37 6.07 -36.11 -7.53
C TYR A 37 5.89 -35.09 -8.64
N GLN A 38 4.71 -35.04 -9.26
CA GLN A 38 4.39 -34.06 -10.29
C GLN A 38 4.43 -32.63 -9.77
N LEU A 39 3.91 -32.35 -8.57
CA LEU A 39 3.99 -31.04 -7.93
C LEU A 39 5.44 -30.63 -7.65
N LYS A 40 6.23 -31.52 -7.05
CA LYS A 40 7.65 -31.24 -6.71
C LYS A 40 8.49 -30.92 -7.94
N HIS A 41 8.25 -31.61 -9.06
CA HIS A 41 9.04 -31.50 -10.30
C HIS A 41 8.41 -30.60 -11.36
N LEU A 42 7.31 -29.91 -11.04
CA LEU A 42 6.74 -28.93 -11.97
C LEU A 42 7.78 -27.86 -12.31
N PRO A 43 8.10 -27.61 -13.62
CA PRO A 43 9.08 -26.61 -14.02
C PRO A 43 8.51 -25.18 -13.95
N ALA A 44 7.85 -24.86 -12.83
CA ALA A 44 7.23 -23.57 -12.59
C ALA A 44 7.23 -23.24 -11.08
N TYR A 45 7.06 -21.98 -10.75
CA TYR A 45 6.77 -21.56 -9.38
C TYR A 45 5.41 -22.16 -8.96
N LEU A 46 5.34 -22.78 -7.80
CA LEU A 46 4.09 -23.32 -7.26
C LEU A 46 3.38 -22.25 -6.43
N SER A 47 2.12 -21.97 -6.74
CA SER A 47 1.30 -21.10 -5.91
C SER A 47 0.73 -21.84 -4.69
N HIS A 48 0.42 -21.09 -3.64
CA HIS A 48 -0.22 -21.63 -2.45
C HIS A 48 -1.57 -22.30 -2.79
N SER A 49 -2.37 -21.71 -3.66
CA SER A 49 -3.67 -22.27 -4.05
C SER A 49 -3.56 -23.63 -4.71
N GLN A 50 -2.54 -23.84 -5.56
CA GLN A 50 -2.31 -25.13 -6.21
C GLN A 50 -2.00 -26.23 -5.18
N VAL A 51 -1.13 -25.92 -4.22
CA VAL A 51 -0.75 -26.87 -3.17
C VAL A 51 -1.88 -27.09 -2.19
N MET A 52 -2.58 -26.04 -1.76
CA MET A 52 -3.72 -26.17 -0.83
C MET A 52 -4.85 -27.00 -1.42
N ALA A 53 -5.15 -26.86 -2.73
CA ALA A 53 -6.14 -27.70 -3.39
C ALA A 53 -5.77 -29.20 -3.32
N TRP A 54 -4.48 -29.53 -3.47
CA TRP A 54 -4.00 -30.90 -3.30
C TRP A 54 -4.07 -31.35 -1.84
N VAL A 55 -3.65 -30.52 -0.88
CA VAL A 55 -3.72 -30.79 0.56
C VAL A 55 -5.15 -31.04 1.03
N GLU A 56 -6.10 -30.20 0.62
CA GLU A 56 -7.52 -30.35 0.94
C GLU A 56 -8.08 -31.66 0.38
N LYS A 57 -7.74 -32.01 -0.85
CA LYS A 57 -8.12 -33.28 -1.47
C LYS A 57 -7.60 -34.47 -0.67
N LEU A 58 -6.31 -34.48 -0.28
CA LEU A 58 -5.74 -35.54 0.54
C LEU A 58 -6.46 -35.67 1.89
N ASN A 59 -6.74 -34.56 2.54
CA ASN A 59 -7.46 -34.54 3.81
C ASN A 59 -8.89 -35.10 3.65
N GLN A 60 -9.58 -34.81 2.56
CA GLN A 60 -10.89 -35.39 2.23
C GLN A 60 -10.79 -36.91 2.01
N GLU A 61 -9.82 -37.36 1.20
CA GLU A 61 -9.59 -38.78 0.92
C GLU A 61 -9.19 -39.55 2.21
N LEU A 62 -8.38 -38.95 3.11
CA LEU A 62 -8.10 -39.50 4.45
C LEU A 62 -9.38 -39.65 5.31
N ALA A 63 -10.24 -38.65 5.28
CA ALA A 63 -11.52 -38.69 6.00
C ALA A 63 -12.47 -39.76 5.44
N GLU A 64 -12.53 -39.95 4.12
CA GLU A 64 -13.33 -41.02 3.48
C GLU A 64 -12.92 -42.40 3.93
N ILE A 65 -11.63 -42.65 4.07
CA ILE A 65 -11.12 -43.92 4.57
C ILE A 65 -11.12 -43.99 6.11
N LYS A 66 -11.62 -42.97 6.81
CA LYS A 66 -11.67 -42.88 8.28
C LYS A 66 -10.31 -43.12 8.93
N THR A 67 -9.27 -42.45 8.41
CA THR A 67 -7.90 -42.56 8.91
C THR A 67 -7.38 -41.12 9.12
N SER A 68 -6.81 -40.86 10.32
CA SER A 68 -6.10 -39.60 10.58
C SER A 68 -4.70 -39.64 9.96
N LEU A 69 -4.08 -38.44 9.82
CA LEU A 69 -2.70 -38.32 9.33
C LEU A 69 -1.72 -39.10 10.23
N ASP A 70 -1.85 -38.99 11.56
CA ASP A 70 -1.01 -39.71 12.53
C ASP A 70 -1.16 -41.21 12.39
N GLU A 71 -2.39 -41.71 12.22
CA GLU A 71 -2.64 -43.10 11.96
C GLU A 71 -2.06 -43.59 10.63
N ALA A 72 -2.17 -42.79 9.57
CA ALA A 72 -1.58 -43.13 8.27
C ALA A 72 -0.05 -43.23 8.38
N LYS A 73 0.58 -42.28 9.10
CA LYS A 73 2.02 -42.30 9.39
C LYS A 73 2.44 -43.51 10.20
N MET A 74 1.72 -43.82 11.26
CA MET A 74 2.03 -45.04 12.07
C MET A 74 1.92 -46.33 11.27
N ARG A 75 0.96 -46.42 10.33
CA ARG A 75 0.74 -47.60 9.51
C ARG A 75 1.73 -47.75 8.35
N MET A 76 2.13 -46.64 7.73
CA MET A 76 3.01 -46.61 6.55
C MET A 76 4.07 -45.50 6.65
N PRO A 77 4.98 -45.54 7.64
CA PRO A 77 5.88 -44.42 7.94
C PRO A 77 6.81 -44.07 6.77
N ASN A 78 7.33 -45.06 6.06
CA ASN A 78 8.26 -44.83 4.95
C ASN A 78 7.61 -44.13 3.76
N ARG A 79 6.33 -44.39 3.51
CA ARG A 79 5.59 -43.81 2.38
C ARG A 79 4.97 -42.45 2.72
N MET A 80 4.54 -42.27 3.97
CA MET A 80 4.02 -40.98 4.43
C MET A 80 5.11 -39.95 4.71
N GLY A 81 6.38 -40.37 4.84
CA GLY A 81 7.48 -39.48 5.21
C GLY A 81 7.72 -38.29 4.25
N GLU A 82 7.44 -38.49 2.97
CA GLU A 82 7.53 -37.38 1.99
C GLU A 82 6.24 -36.53 1.88
N ILE A 83 5.09 -37.13 2.20
CA ILE A 83 3.77 -36.49 2.10
C ILE A 83 3.49 -35.63 3.34
N GLU A 84 3.84 -36.15 4.52
CA GLU A 84 3.55 -35.48 5.80
C GLU A 84 3.99 -34.02 5.91
N PRO A 85 5.24 -33.64 5.53
CA PRO A 85 5.67 -32.24 5.62
C PRO A 85 4.74 -31.27 4.89
N TRP A 86 4.19 -31.70 3.74
CA TRP A 86 3.24 -30.92 2.95
C TRP A 86 1.86 -30.76 3.61
N LEU A 87 1.48 -31.67 4.50
CA LEU A 87 0.19 -31.63 5.23
C LEU A 87 0.31 -30.92 6.58
N VAL A 88 1.47 -31.00 7.23
CA VAL A 88 1.71 -30.42 8.58
C VAL A 88 2.18 -28.97 8.50
N ASP A 89 3.13 -28.69 7.63
CA ASP A 89 3.70 -27.35 7.44
C ASP A 89 3.83 -27.00 5.96
N THR A 90 2.67 -26.88 5.32
CA THR A 90 2.54 -26.63 3.89
C THR A 90 3.33 -25.40 3.46
N SER A 91 3.22 -24.30 4.21
CA SER A 91 3.85 -23.02 3.84
C SER A 91 5.37 -23.10 3.89
N HIS A 92 5.95 -23.77 4.86
CA HIS A 92 7.40 -23.95 4.95
C HIS A 92 7.90 -24.84 3.82
N THR A 93 7.28 -26.02 3.64
CA THR A 93 7.68 -27.00 2.62
C THR A 93 7.57 -26.42 1.20
N LEU A 94 6.50 -25.68 0.93
CA LEU A 94 6.32 -24.96 -0.32
C LEU A 94 7.39 -23.87 -0.51
N GLY A 95 7.72 -23.13 0.57
CA GLY A 95 8.76 -22.12 0.56
C GLY A 95 10.13 -22.68 0.20
N GLU A 96 10.54 -23.81 0.78
CA GLU A 96 11.81 -24.49 0.46
C GLU A 96 11.84 -24.97 -1.01
N ARG A 97 10.77 -25.60 -1.47
CA ARG A 97 10.66 -26.05 -2.87
C ARG A 97 10.72 -24.88 -3.85
N ASN A 98 10.01 -23.80 -3.58
CA ASN A 98 10.01 -22.61 -4.44
C ASN A 98 11.37 -21.89 -4.41
N HIS A 99 12.05 -21.88 -3.28
CA HIS A 99 13.40 -21.34 -3.20
C HIS A 99 14.39 -22.15 -4.06
N GLU A 100 14.34 -23.49 -4.00
CA GLU A 100 15.13 -24.35 -4.87
C GLU A 100 14.82 -24.10 -6.36
N TRP A 101 13.56 -23.94 -6.72
CA TRP A 101 13.17 -23.63 -8.08
C TRP A 101 13.74 -22.25 -8.52
N LEU A 102 13.65 -21.23 -7.67
CA LEU A 102 14.21 -19.90 -7.95
C LEU A 102 15.71 -19.93 -8.21
N GLU A 103 16.46 -20.69 -7.41
CA GLU A 103 17.92 -20.87 -7.60
C GLU A 103 18.24 -21.51 -8.97
N ASN A 104 17.43 -22.48 -9.38
CA ASN A 104 17.61 -23.19 -10.64
C ASN A 104 17.11 -22.39 -11.85
N GLU A 105 16.05 -21.60 -11.71
CA GLU A 105 15.46 -20.82 -12.81
C GLU A 105 16.19 -19.51 -13.07
N ARG A 106 16.68 -18.84 -12.03
CA ARG A 106 17.35 -17.53 -12.12
C ARG A 106 18.46 -17.45 -13.19
N PRO A 107 19.38 -18.42 -13.33
CA PRO A 107 20.43 -18.37 -14.34
C PRO A 107 19.89 -18.34 -15.78
N ASN A 108 18.73 -18.92 -16.04
CA ASN A 108 18.10 -18.94 -17.36
C ASN A 108 17.74 -17.52 -17.84
N TRP A 109 17.57 -16.57 -16.89
CA TRP A 109 17.16 -15.19 -17.15
C TRP A 109 18.28 -14.16 -16.95
N GLU A 110 19.52 -14.59 -16.80
CA GLU A 110 20.67 -13.71 -16.56
C GLU A 110 20.81 -12.61 -17.62
N VAL A 111 20.54 -12.91 -18.88
CA VAL A 111 20.59 -11.93 -19.98
C VAL A 111 19.55 -10.82 -19.79
N LEU A 112 18.33 -11.18 -19.38
CA LEU A 112 17.28 -10.21 -19.06
C LEU A 112 17.72 -9.33 -17.89
N PHE A 113 18.14 -9.93 -16.78
CA PHE A 113 18.51 -9.24 -15.55
C PHE A 113 19.69 -8.27 -15.72
N ASN A 114 20.62 -8.60 -16.63
CA ASN A 114 21.77 -7.77 -16.91
C ASN A 114 21.49 -6.61 -17.89
N ARG A 115 20.39 -6.66 -18.66
CA ARG A 115 20.14 -5.71 -19.77
C ARG A 115 18.90 -4.84 -19.61
N ILE A 116 17.95 -5.24 -18.77
CA ILE A 116 16.66 -4.53 -18.65
C ILE A 116 16.82 -3.11 -18.10
N GLU A 117 17.85 -2.87 -17.30
CA GLU A 117 18.17 -1.57 -16.73
C GLU A 117 19.60 -1.14 -17.10
N SER A 118 19.94 0.11 -16.76
CA SER A 118 21.29 0.65 -16.94
C SER A 118 22.36 -0.06 -16.08
N SER A 119 21.93 -0.73 -15.03
CA SER A 119 22.76 -1.57 -14.16
C SER A 119 22.07 -2.91 -13.94
N PRO A 120 22.84 -4.01 -13.84
CA PRO A 120 22.27 -5.33 -13.56
C PRO A 120 21.38 -5.34 -12.32
N LEU A 121 20.30 -6.09 -12.37
CA LEU A 121 19.47 -6.33 -11.18
C LEU A 121 20.26 -7.14 -10.15
N ASN A 122 20.19 -6.75 -8.88
CA ASN A 122 20.78 -7.53 -7.81
C ASN A 122 19.96 -8.80 -7.50
N LEU A 123 20.48 -9.66 -6.64
CA LEU A 123 19.89 -10.97 -6.36
C LEU A 123 18.44 -10.85 -5.81
N SER A 124 18.19 -9.95 -4.86
CA SER A 124 16.83 -9.77 -4.30
C SER A 124 15.84 -9.25 -5.35
N GLN A 125 16.27 -8.38 -6.27
CA GLN A 125 15.45 -7.93 -7.39
C GLN A 125 15.17 -9.07 -8.40
N GLN A 126 16.17 -9.90 -8.71
CA GLN A 126 16.01 -11.05 -9.59
C GLN A 126 14.99 -12.05 -9.07
N TYR A 127 15.05 -12.38 -7.78
CA TYR A 127 14.04 -13.25 -7.14
C TYR A 127 12.66 -12.62 -7.16
N ALA A 128 12.55 -11.32 -6.84
CA ALA A 128 11.28 -10.62 -6.91
C ALA A 128 10.62 -10.73 -8.29
N VAL A 129 11.41 -10.63 -9.37
CA VAL A 129 10.91 -10.76 -10.75
C VAL A 129 10.34 -12.17 -11.03
N LEU A 130 10.90 -13.21 -10.44
CA LEU A 130 10.51 -14.60 -10.68
C LEU A 130 9.36 -15.08 -9.80
N LEU A 131 8.98 -14.35 -8.73
CA LEU A 131 7.87 -14.73 -7.85
C LEU A 131 6.56 -14.89 -8.64
N ASN A 132 5.81 -15.94 -8.35
CA ASN A 132 4.55 -16.20 -9.04
C ASN A 132 3.52 -16.93 -8.16
N ASP A 133 3.37 -16.47 -6.92
CA ASP A 133 2.31 -16.92 -6.03
C ASP A 133 0.97 -16.26 -6.41
N ASP A 134 -0.12 -16.68 -5.79
CA ASP A 134 -1.44 -16.07 -5.99
C ASP A 134 -1.42 -14.57 -5.67
N HIS A 135 -0.81 -14.20 -4.55
CA HIS A 135 -0.62 -12.81 -4.13
C HIS A 135 0.83 -12.58 -3.71
N ASN A 136 1.50 -11.63 -4.36
CA ASN A 136 2.90 -11.31 -4.10
C ASN A 136 3.03 -9.87 -3.63
N LEU A 137 3.71 -9.66 -2.49
CA LEU A 137 4.10 -8.35 -2.01
C LEU A 137 5.61 -8.22 -2.00
N VAL A 138 6.12 -7.25 -2.75
CA VAL A 138 7.53 -6.85 -2.72
C VAL A 138 7.69 -5.62 -1.85
N LEU A 139 8.24 -5.81 -0.66
CA LEU A 139 8.57 -4.73 0.26
C LEU A 139 9.92 -4.13 -0.13
N ALA A 140 9.90 -2.87 -0.47
CA ALA A 140 10.99 -2.22 -1.16
C ALA A 140 11.24 -0.82 -0.60
N GLY A 141 12.34 -0.60 0.08
CA GLY A 141 12.70 0.70 0.64
C GLY A 141 12.91 1.80 -0.42
N ALA A 142 13.12 3.03 0.05
CA ALA A 142 13.38 4.16 -0.83
C ALA A 142 14.63 3.94 -1.69
N GLY A 143 14.50 4.00 -3.02
CA GLY A 143 15.62 3.82 -3.95
C GLY A 143 16.09 2.39 -4.17
N SER A 144 15.29 1.37 -3.81
CA SER A 144 15.62 -0.05 -4.00
C SER A 144 15.25 -0.61 -5.38
N GLY A 145 14.73 0.21 -6.29
CA GLY A 145 14.42 -0.20 -7.67
C GLY A 145 13.04 -0.83 -7.85
N LYS A 146 12.02 -0.39 -7.10
CA LYS A 146 10.61 -0.83 -7.25
C LYS A 146 10.16 -0.88 -8.71
N THR A 147 10.26 0.23 -9.41
CA THR A 147 9.84 0.34 -10.82
C THR A 147 10.66 -0.54 -11.76
N SER A 148 11.95 -0.77 -11.44
CA SER A 148 12.80 -1.68 -12.21
C SER A 148 12.33 -3.13 -12.10
N VAL A 149 11.94 -3.56 -10.89
CA VAL A 149 11.37 -4.90 -10.67
C VAL A 149 10.05 -5.07 -11.43
N LEU A 150 9.15 -4.08 -11.39
CA LEU A 150 7.89 -4.12 -12.14
C LEU A 150 8.12 -4.23 -13.66
N THR A 151 9.02 -3.42 -14.20
CA THR A 151 9.38 -3.46 -15.63
C THR A 151 9.98 -4.80 -16.04
N ALA A 152 10.91 -5.31 -15.22
CA ALA A 152 11.55 -6.60 -15.46
C ALA A 152 10.56 -7.77 -15.34
N ARG A 153 9.58 -7.66 -14.42
CA ARG A 153 8.50 -8.65 -14.27
C ARG A 153 7.64 -8.74 -15.51
N VAL A 154 7.24 -7.62 -16.11
CA VAL A 154 6.51 -7.60 -17.40
C VAL A 154 7.34 -8.28 -18.48
N ALA A 155 8.62 -7.89 -18.61
CA ALA A 155 9.50 -8.50 -19.61
C ALA A 155 9.64 -10.02 -19.42
N TYR A 156 9.80 -10.48 -18.17
CA TYR A 156 9.86 -11.90 -17.82
C TYR A 156 8.60 -12.64 -18.23
N LEU A 157 7.41 -12.15 -17.85
CA LEU A 157 6.13 -12.80 -18.16
C LEU A 157 5.88 -12.95 -19.66
N LEU A 158 6.24 -11.91 -20.44
CA LEU A 158 6.11 -11.93 -21.88
C LEU A 158 7.12 -12.87 -22.56
N GLN A 159 8.41 -12.81 -22.17
CA GLN A 159 9.48 -13.63 -22.77
C GLN A 159 9.40 -15.10 -22.37
N SER A 160 8.88 -15.40 -21.17
CA SER A 160 8.63 -16.77 -20.71
C SER A 160 7.32 -17.36 -21.25
N HIS A 161 6.57 -16.59 -22.03
CA HIS A 161 5.25 -16.97 -22.56
C HIS A 161 4.22 -17.35 -21.48
N GLN A 162 4.39 -16.85 -20.26
CA GLN A 162 3.41 -17.04 -19.19
C GLN A 162 2.18 -16.15 -19.35
N ALA A 163 2.32 -15.02 -20.05
CA ALA A 163 1.23 -14.10 -20.35
C ALA A 163 1.38 -13.48 -21.74
N GLN A 164 0.25 -13.10 -22.33
CA GLN A 164 0.18 -12.15 -23.45
C GLN A 164 0.10 -10.73 -22.89
N ALA A 165 0.46 -9.71 -23.69
CA ALA A 165 0.47 -8.33 -23.25
C ALA A 165 -0.90 -7.83 -22.75
N GLU A 166 -1.97 -8.26 -23.38
CA GLU A 166 -3.36 -7.91 -23.05
C GLU A 166 -3.84 -8.53 -21.74
N GLU A 167 -3.16 -9.57 -21.24
CA GLU A 167 -3.44 -10.23 -19.97
C GLU A 167 -2.76 -9.53 -18.77
N LEU A 168 -1.97 -8.47 -19.04
CA LEU A 168 -1.22 -7.73 -18.03
C LEU A 168 -1.87 -6.36 -17.74
N LEU A 169 -2.16 -6.12 -16.47
CA LEU A 169 -2.64 -4.83 -15.94
C LEU A 169 -1.63 -4.27 -14.96
N MET A 170 -1.20 -3.03 -15.18
CA MET A 170 -0.39 -2.28 -14.24
C MET A 170 -1.17 -1.08 -13.70
N LEU A 171 -1.18 -0.92 -12.39
CA LEU A 171 -1.90 0.15 -11.69
C LEU A 171 -0.89 1.07 -11.00
N ALA A 172 -0.98 2.35 -11.34
CA ALA A 172 -0.22 3.43 -10.73
C ALA A 172 -1.11 4.35 -9.89
N PHE A 173 -0.52 5.03 -8.91
CA PHE A 173 -1.26 5.93 -8.03
C PHE A 173 -1.74 7.20 -8.76
N GLY A 174 -0.92 7.78 -9.64
CA GLY A 174 -1.21 9.03 -10.34
C GLY A 174 -1.01 8.96 -11.86
N ARG A 175 -1.56 9.95 -12.57
CA ARG A 175 -1.48 10.03 -14.05
C ARG A 175 -0.05 10.11 -14.56
N ASP A 176 0.78 10.93 -13.91
CA ASP A 176 2.19 11.09 -14.30
C ASP A 176 2.97 9.80 -14.09
N ALA A 177 2.74 9.10 -12.97
CA ALA A 177 3.35 7.80 -12.70
C ALA A 177 2.90 6.74 -13.72
N ALA A 178 1.61 6.70 -14.08
CA ALA A 178 1.11 5.80 -15.12
C ALA A 178 1.74 6.08 -16.49
N LYS A 179 1.91 7.36 -16.84
CA LYS A 179 2.55 7.78 -18.09
C LYS A 179 4.02 7.38 -18.10
N GLU A 180 4.77 7.71 -17.05
CA GLU A 180 6.19 7.36 -16.92
C GLU A 180 6.39 5.83 -16.99
N MET A 181 5.53 5.07 -16.31
CA MET A 181 5.56 3.61 -16.34
C MET A 181 5.33 3.06 -17.74
N LYS A 182 4.36 3.62 -18.48
CA LYS A 182 4.08 3.22 -19.86
C LYS A 182 5.25 3.54 -20.80
N GLU A 183 5.81 4.76 -20.71
CA GLU A 183 6.98 5.16 -21.49
C GLU A 183 8.18 4.26 -21.21
N ARG A 184 8.41 3.92 -19.94
CA ARG A 184 9.49 3.02 -19.52
C ARG A 184 9.31 1.60 -20.06
N LEU A 185 8.08 1.07 -20.08
CA LEU A 185 7.81 -0.25 -20.69
C LEU A 185 8.16 -0.26 -22.19
N VAL A 186 7.75 0.77 -22.92
CA VAL A 186 8.07 0.88 -24.35
C VAL A 186 9.58 0.98 -24.56
N ASP A 187 10.30 1.77 -23.74
CA ASP A 187 11.75 1.92 -23.82
C ASP A 187 12.51 0.61 -23.50
N LYS A 188 12.08 -0.12 -22.47
CA LYS A 188 12.81 -1.27 -21.94
C LYS A 188 12.40 -2.62 -22.52
N VAL A 189 11.11 -2.79 -22.82
CA VAL A 189 10.53 -4.05 -23.30
C VAL A 189 10.20 -4.00 -24.80
N GLY A 190 9.99 -2.80 -25.34
CA GLY A 190 9.71 -2.58 -26.76
C GLY A 190 8.28 -2.93 -27.14
N LEU A 191 8.08 -3.27 -28.43
CA LEU A 191 6.75 -3.54 -29.01
C LEU A 191 6.02 -4.71 -28.35
N ALA A 192 6.73 -5.64 -27.71
CA ALA A 192 6.11 -6.76 -27.00
C ALA A 192 5.21 -6.31 -25.83
N ALA A 193 5.43 -5.11 -25.28
CA ALA A 193 4.62 -4.55 -24.20
C ALA A 193 3.49 -3.62 -24.69
N GLU A 194 3.24 -3.48 -26.00
CA GLU A 194 2.28 -2.51 -26.53
C GLU A 194 0.84 -2.78 -26.04
N GLY A 195 0.47 -4.05 -25.88
CA GLY A 195 -0.85 -4.48 -25.36
C GLY A 195 -1.00 -4.36 -23.84
N VAL A 196 0.09 -4.13 -23.08
CA VAL A 196 0.03 -4.03 -21.62
C VAL A 196 -0.79 -2.81 -21.22
N ARG A 197 -1.80 -3.03 -20.39
CA ARG A 197 -2.64 -1.96 -19.88
C ARG A 197 -2.01 -1.29 -18.67
N VAL A 198 -1.66 -0.01 -18.80
CA VAL A 198 -1.13 0.81 -17.71
C VAL A 198 -2.13 1.91 -17.40
N ASN A 199 -2.74 1.89 -16.23
CA ASN A 199 -3.81 2.81 -15.84
C ASN A 199 -3.60 3.30 -14.41
N THR A 200 -4.24 4.44 -14.08
CA THR A 200 -4.60 4.73 -12.69
C THR A 200 -5.87 3.96 -12.30
N PHE A 201 -6.15 3.86 -11.00
CA PHE A 201 -7.40 3.23 -10.52
C PHE A 201 -8.66 3.90 -11.13
N HIS A 202 -8.65 5.22 -11.23
CA HIS A 202 -9.76 5.96 -11.83
C HIS A 202 -9.93 5.68 -13.33
N GLN A 203 -8.83 5.60 -14.09
CA GLN A 203 -8.88 5.24 -15.51
C GLN A 203 -9.40 3.82 -15.69
N LEU A 204 -8.99 2.90 -14.81
CA LEU A 204 -9.49 1.52 -14.81
C LEU A 204 -10.99 1.48 -14.49
N GLY A 205 -11.41 2.18 -13.43
CA GLY A 205 -12.83 2.27 -13.05
C GLY A 205 -13.70 2.78 -14.20
N LEU A 206 -13.31 3.88 -14.81
CA LEU A 206 -14.03 4.45 -15.98
C LEU A 206 -14.06 3.47 -17.16
N TYR A 207 -12.96 2.77 -17.41
CA TYR A 207 -12.91 1.75 -18.47
C TYR A 207 -13.93 0.63 -18.22
N ILE A 208 -13.95 0.08 -16.99
CA ILE A 208 -14.90 -0.99 -16.63
C ILE A 208 -16.35 -0.52 -16.78
N LEU A 209 -16.67 0.69 -16.31
CA LEU A 209 -18.01 1.25 -16.45
C LEU A 209 -18.42 1.36 -17.92
N ASN A 210 -17.56 1.90 -18.77
CA ASN A 210 -17.84 2.08 -20.20
C ASN A 210 -17.91 0.76 -20.99
N GLN A 211 -17.37 -0.36 -20.46
CA GLN A 211 -17.53 -1.68 -21.05
C GLN A 211 -18.90 -2.31 -20.70
N VAL A 212 -19.50 -1.92 -19.59
CA VAL A 212 -20.74 -2.53 -19.07
C VAL A 212 -21.96 -1.68 -19.38
N GLU A 213 -21.83 -0.36 -19.33
CA GLU A 213 -22.94 0.57 -19.52
C GLU A 213 -23.27 0.76 -21.00
N GLN A 214 -24.57 0.87 -21.32
CA GLN A 214 -25.03 1.10 -22.70
C GLN A 214 -24.71 2.50 -23.21
N GLN A 215 -24.56 3.46 -22.30
CA GLN A 215 -24.17 4.85 -22.61
C GLN A 215 -22.88 5.17 -21.86
N PRO A 216 -21.98 5.98 -22.46
CA PRO A 216 -20.76 6.42 -21.79
C PRO A 216 -21.10 7.10 -20.46
N VAL A 217 -20.42 6.67 -19.41
CA VAL A 217 -20.52 7.29 -18.09
C VAL A 217 -19.66 8.54 -18.06
N GLU A 218 -20.24 9.66 -17.66
CA GLU A 218 -19.53 10.93 -17.56
C GLU A 218 -19.03 11.19 -16.14
N ILE A 219 -17.81 11.72 -16.06
CA ILE A 219 -17.32 12.24 -14.77
C ILE A 219 -18.02 13.58 -14.51
N SER A 220 -18.62 13.71 -13.34
CA SER A 220 -19.30 14.94 -12.94
C SER A 220 -18.34 16.16 -13.05
N PRO A 221 -18.75 17.26 -13.67
CA PRO A 221 -17.98 18.48 -13.68
C PRO A 221 -17.59 18.95 -12.26
N LEU A 222 -18.45 18.70 -11.28
CA LEU A 222 -18.18 18.99 -9.88
C LEU A 222 -17.04 18.12 -9.26
N ALA A 223 -16.71 17.00 -9.86
CA ALA A 223 -15.55 16.19 -9.46
C ALA A 223 -14.23 16.66 -10.11
N LEU A 224 -14.32 17.48 -11.17
CA LEU A 224 -13.18 17.98 -11.94
C LEU A 224 -12.82 19.43 -11.61
N ASP A 225 -13.76 20.22 -11.10
CA ASP A 225 -13.62 21.65 -10.82
C ASP A 225 -13.99 21.96 -9.36
N ASP A 226 -12.97 22.24 -8.56
CA ASP A 226 -13.11 22.55 -7.14
C ASP A 226 -13.97 23.80 -6.89
N ASN A 227 -13.98 24.78 -7.82
CA ASN A 227 -14.81 25.99 -7.68
C ASN A 227 -16.29 25.66 -7.86
N GLN A 228 -16.63 24.86 -8.86
CA GLN A 228 -18.01 24.41 -9.08
C GLN A 228 -18.50 23.54 -7.90
N ARG A 229 -17.64 22.68 -7.40
CA ARG A 229 -17.93 21.84 -6.24
C ARG A 229 -18.16 22.66 -4.97
N THR A 230 -17.30 23.65 -4.72
CA THR A 230 -17.45 24.62 -3.64
C THR A 230 -18.80 25.36 -3.76
N ALA A 231 -19.14 25.87 -4.94
CA ALA A 231 -20.39 26.57 -5.20
C ALA A 231 -21.61 25.67 -4.92
N TRP A 232 -21.57 24.40 -5.33
CA TRP A 232 -22.62 23.43 -5.04
C TRP A 232 -22.78 23.20 -3.53
N CYS A 233 -21.70 23.05 -2.77
CA CYS A 233 -21.74 22.91 -1.32
C CYS A 233 -22.34 24.13 -0.63
N VAL A 234 -21.96 25.34 -1.07
CA VAL A 234 -22.51 26.61 -0.58
C VAL A 234 -24.03 26.67 -0.80
N ASP A 235 -24.47 26.40 -2.02
CA ASP A 235 -25.89 26.39 -2.39
C ASP A 235 -26.69 25.37 -1.59
N TRP A 236 -26.12 24.19 -1.40
CA TRP A 236 -26.73 23.15 -0.60
C TRP A 236 -26.87 23.58 0.87
N LEU A 237 -25.83 24.15 1.48
CA LEU A 237 -25.86 24.66 2.86
C LEU A 237 -26.89 25.75 3.04
N LYS A 238 -26.95 26.74 2.15
CA LYS A 238 -27.94 27.82 2.19
C LYS A 238 -29.35 27.26 2.23
N LYS A 239 -29.69 26.35 1.31
CA LYS A 239 -31.02 25.69 1.25
C LYS A 239 -31.30 24.84 2.47
N HIS A 240 -30.30 24.07 2.95
CA HIS A 240 -30.40 23.19 4.09
C HIS A 240 -30.71 23.97 5.38
N TRP A 241 -30.09 25.12 5.57
CA TRP A 241 -30.27 25.96 6.75
C TRP A 241 -31.55 26.82 6.72
N MET A 242 -32.22 26.94 5.58
CA MET A 242 -33.56 27.54 5.51
C MET A 242 -34.60 26.73 6.32
N THR A 243 -34.34 25.44 6.52
CA THR A 243 -35.23 24.57 7.32
C THR A 243 -34.92 24.73 8.82
N PRO A 244 -35.84 25.21 9.66
CA PRO A 244 -35.56 25.49 11.08
C PRO A 244 -35.05 24.29 11.87
N THR A 245 -35.51 23.08 11.54
CA THR A 245 -35.08 21.86 12.20
C THR A 245 -33.60 21.54 11.89
N ASN A 246 -33.17 21.76 10.65
CA ASN A 246 -31.80 21.56 10.25
C ASN A 246 -30.89 22.61 10.90
N PHE A 247 -31.31 23.86 10.84
CA PHE A 247 -30.58 24.97 11.47
C PHE A 247 -30.33 24.73 12.95
N LYS A 248 -31.39 24.37 13.72
CA LYS A 248 -31.29 24.04 15.14
C LYS A 248 -30.36 22.85 15.40
N ARG A 249 -30.30 21.86 14.49
CA ARG A 249 -29.38 20.71 14.63
C ARG A 249 -27.92 21.14 14.55
N TRP A 250 -27.60 22.02 13.60
CA TRP A 250 -26.29 22.60 13.48
C TRP A 250 -25.90 23.43 14.69
N GLN A 251 -26.78 24.35 15.15
CA GLN A 251 -26.55 25.13 16.37
C GLN A 251 -26.26 24.22 17.57
N LYS A 252 -27.14 23.23 17.83
CA LYS A 252 -26.98 22.29 18.94
C LYS A 252 -25.66 21.51 18.91
N HIS A 253 -25.12 21.23 17.71
CA HIS A 253 -23.81 20.63 17.58
C HIS A 253 -22.72 21.64 17.94
N LEU A 254 -22.75 22.82 17.34
CA LEU A 254 -21.76 23.88 17.52
C LEU A 254 -21.70 24.44 18.95
N ASP A 255 -22.81 24.38 19.71
CA ASP A 255 -22.85 24.71 21.12
C ASP A 255 -21.91 23.84 21.98
N LYS A 256 -21.62 22.61 21.51
CA LYS A 256 -20.78 21.65 22.21
C LYS A 256 -19.43 21.46 21.57
N TRP A 257 -19.39 21.48 20.25
CA TRP A 257 -18.20 21.11 19.47
C TRP A 257 -18.02 22.05 18.27
N PRO A 258 -16.99 22.90 18.27
CA PRO A 258 -16.73 23.79 17.14
C PRO A 258 -16.34 23.01 15.89
N ILE A 259 -16.82 23.46 14.71
CA ILE A 259 -16.40 22.98 13.39
C ILE A 259 -15.80 24.14 12.62
N ALA A 260 -14.61 23.98 12.06
CA ALA A 260 -13.94 25.02 11.27
C ALA A 260 -13.88 26.39 11.99
N TYR A 261 -13.72 26.36 13.30
CA TYR A 261 -13.74 27.49 14.23
C TYR A 261 -15.11 28.13 14.48
N LEU A 262 -16.18 27.64 13.89
CA LEU A 262 -17.54 28.09 14.20
C LEU A 262 -18.03 27.49 15.53
N LYS A 263 -18.75 28.31 16.28
CA LYS A 263 -19.37 27.97 17.58
C LYS A 263 -20.88 28.19 17.52
N GLY A 264 -21.59 27.80 18.57
CA GLY A 264 -23.06 27.91 18.65
C GLY A 264 -23.60 29.35 18.69
N ASP A 265 -22.80 30.29 19.13
CA ASP A 265 -23.08 31.73 19.17
C ASP A 265 -22.83 32.46 17.83
N ASP A 266 -22.18 31.81 16.87
CA ASP A 266 -21.96 32.39 15.55
C ASP A 266 -23.26 32.40 14.72
N GLU A 267 -23.46 33.47 13.96
CA GLU A 267 -24.58 33.60 13.03
C GLU A 267 -24.37 32.72 11.79
N LEU A 268 -24.91 31.48 11.83
CA LEU A 268 -24.68 30.48 10.79
C LEU A 268 -25.00 30.95 9.37
N GLY A 269 -26.09 31.78 9.23
CA GLY A 269 -26.48 32.29 7.91
C GLY A 269 -25.38 33.04 7.16
N SER A 270 -24.56 33.79 7.89
CA SER A 270 -23.42 34.53 7.34
C SER A 270 -22.21 33.64 6.98
N HIS A 271 -22.17 32.39 7.48
CA HIS A 271 -21.04 31.46 7.33
C HIS A 271 -21.22 30.40 6.24
N SER A 272 -22.33 30.42 5.48
CA SER A 272 -22.55 29.44 4.40
C SER A 272 -21.46 29.46 3.31
N GLU A 273 -20.73 30.57 3.17
CA GLU A 273 -19.61 30.73 2.24
C GLU A 273 -18.24 30.64 2.91
N ASN A 274 -18.17 30.25 4.19
CA ASN A 274 -16.90 30.13 4.91
C ASN A 274 -16.02 29.03 4.28
N PRO A 275 -14.83 29.36 3.72
CA PRO A 275 -14.01 28.39 3.01
C PRO A 275 -13.57 27.20 3.85
N LYS A 276 -13.37 27.41 5.16
CA LYS A 276 -12.96 26.32 6.09
C LYS A 276 -14.10 25.34 6.35
N LEU A 277 -15.33 25.86 6.47
CA LEU A 277 -16.51 25.03 6.63
C LEU A 277 -16.79 24.21 5.37
N ILE A 278 -16.68 24.83 4.20
CA ILE A 278 -16.87 24.15 2.91
C ILE A 278 -15.79 23.07 2.73
N ALA A 279 -14.53 23.38 2.99
CA ALA A 279 -13.44 22.40 2.90
C ALA A 279 -13.63 21.25 3.89
N TRP A 280 -14.12 21.51 5.10
CA TRP A 280 -14.47 20.47 6.06
C TRP A 280 -15.59 19.59 5.53
N LEU A 281 -16.69 20.17 5.06
CA LEU A 281 -17.84 19.41 4.53
C LEU A 281 -17.41 18.54 3.33
N ASP A 282 -16.66 19.11 2.41
CA ASP A 282 -16.13 18.42 1.23
C ASP A 282 -15.25 17.23 1.57
N SER A 283 -14.36 17.40 2.55
CA SER A 283 -13.54 16.30 3.06
C SER A 283 -14.40 15.16 3.59
N GLN A 284 -15.44 15.47 4.38
CA GLN A 284 -16.34 14.44 4.91
C GLN A 284 -17.08 13.70 3.78
N LEU A 285 -17.58 14.43 2.77
CA LEU A 285 -18.28 13.83 1.62
C LEU A 285 -17.39 12.88 0.84
N SER A 286 -16.16 13.30 0.57
CA SER A 286 -15.17 12.50 -0.18
C SER A 286 -14.85 11.18 0.54
N HIS A 287 -14.66 11.23 1.86
CA HIS A 287 -14.36 10.03 2.64
C HIS A 287 -15.57 9.10 2.80
N LEU A 288 -16.77 9.65 3.02
CA LEU A 288 -17.99 8.86 3.04
C LEU A 288 -18.24 8.13 1.71
N ALA A 289 -17.95 8.79 0.59
CA ALA A 289 -18.04 8.19 -0.74
C ALA A 289 -17.00 7.07 -0.92
N ALA A 290 -15.74 7.30 -0.52
CA ALA A 290 -14.65 6.33 -0.65
C ALA A 290 -14.89 5.07 0.20
N VAL A 291 -15.44 5.22 1.40
CA VAL A 291 -15.77 4.09 2.29
C VAL A 291 -16.96 3.28 1.75
N GLY A 292 -17.89 3.90 1.02
CA GLY A 292 -19.02 3.21 0.37
C GLY A 292 -20.03 2.55 1.31
N LEU A 293 -20.02 2.90 2.60
CA LEU A 293 -20.88 2.29 3.62
C LEU A 293 -22.22 3.02 3.76
N THR A 294 -23.24 2.28 4.21
CA THR A 294 -24.49 2.87 4.67
C THR A 294 -24.30 3.66 5.96
N LYS A 295 -25.19 4.60 6.26
CA LYS A 295 -25.13 5.38 7.50
C LYS A 295 -25.00 4.51 8.76
N LYS A 296 -25.73 3.39 8.80
CA LYS A 296 -25.71 2.45 9.93
C LYS A 296 -24.35 1.80 10.08
N GLN A 297 -23.75 1.33 8.98
CA GLN A 297 -22.42 0.74 8.99
C GLN A 297 -21.33 1.73 9.38
N VAL A 298 -21.45 3.01 8.96
CA VAL A 298 -20.55 4.08 9.43
C VAL A 298 -20.69 4.26 10.94
N GLN A 299 -21.91 4.29 11.48
CA GLN A 299 -22.15 4.37 12.92
C GLN A 299 -21.57 3.18 13.68
N GLU A 300 -21.72 1.97 13.15
CA GLU A 300 -21.14 0.73 13.73
C GLU A 300 -19.60 0.78 13.75
N LYS A 301 -18.96 1.32 12.71
CA LYS A 301 -17.50 1.52 12.70
C LYS A 301 -17.01 2.56 13.71
N LEU A 302 -17.82 3.57 14.00
CA LEU A 302 -17.46 4.65 14.90
C LEU A 302 -17.77 4.36 16.37
N VAL A 303 -18.55 3.30 16.68
CA VAL A 303 -19.12 3.06 18.03
C VAL A 303 -18.06 2.94 19.12
N ASP A 304 -16.92 2.35 18.81
CA ASP A 304 -15.81 2.14 19.76
C ASP A 304 -14.85 3.34 19.85
N HIS A 305 -15.06 4.39 19.04
CA HIS A 305 -14.22 5.57 19.09
C HIS A 305 -14.52 6.40 20.35
N GLN A 306 -13.48 6.86 21.05
CA GLN A 306 -13.61 7.66 22.28
C GLN A 306 -14.51 8.89 22.12
N ASP A 307 -14.54 9.50 20.92
CA ASP A 307 -15.33 10.69 20.57
C ASP A 307 -16.66 10.32 19.85
N TYR A 308 -17.15 9.09 19.98
CA TYR A 308 -18.32 8.61 19.25
C TYR A 308 -19.49 9.59 19.25
N THR A 309 -19.82 10.16 20.42
CA THR A 309 -20.97 11.09 20.56
C THR A 309 -20.82 12.30 19.64
N ARG A 310 -19.64 12.87 19.53
CA ARG A 310 -19.34 13.99 18.64
C ARG A 310 -19.37 13.57 17.19
N LEU A 311 -18.67 12.50 16.84
CA LEU A 311 -18.58 11.97 15.47
C LEU A 311 -19.95 11.54 14.92
N ASN A 312 -20.78 10.91 15.73
CA ASN A 312 -22.14 10.55 15.34
C ASN A 312 -23.03 11.80 15.12
N SER A 313 -22.80 12.86 15.91
CA SER A 313 -23.45 14.15 15.69
C SER A 313 -22.95 14.82 14.37
N GLU A 314 -21.66 14.81 14.09
CA GLU A 314 -21.10 15.27 12.81
C GLU A 314 -21.67 14.49 11.62
N LEU A 315 -21.78 13.16 11.74
CA LEU A 315 -22.39 12.31 10.73
C LEU A 315 -23.84 12.72 10.45
N ALA A 316 -24.59 13.11 11.49
CA ALA A 316 -25.94 13.60 11.31
C ALA A 316 -26.03 14.95 10.57
N LEU A 317 -24.97 15.76 10.61
CA LEU A 317 -24.85 17.01 9.84
C LEU A 317 -24.44 16.74 8.38
N CYS A 318 -23.44 15.88 8.14
CA CYS A 318 -22.88 15.63 6.82
C CYS A 318 -23.74 14.68 5.96
N TRP A 319 -24.40 13.69 6.58
CA TRP A 319 -25.13 12.65 5.84
C TRP A 319 -26.22 13.17 4.90
N PRO A 320 -27.04 14.19 5.25
CA PRO A 320 -28.00 14.75 4.32
C PRO A 320 -27.35 15.35 3.06
N CYS A 321 -26.17 15.99 3.21
CA CYS A 321 -25.40 16.51 2.08
C CYS A 321 -24.89 15.38 1.19
N PHE A 322 -24.31 14.35 1.80
CA PHE A 322 -23.85 13.16 1.10
C PHE A 322 -24.98 12.47 0.32
N SER A 323 -26.15 12.31 0.94
CA SER A 323 -27.32 11.73 0.26
C SER A 323 -27.80 12.56 -0.92
N ALA A 324 -27.79 13.90 -0.80
CA ALA A 324 -28.13 14.81 -1.90
C ALA A 324 -27.10 14.73 -3.04
N TRP A 325 -25.82 14.63 -2.70
CA TRP A 325 -24.72 14.44 -3.66
C TRP A 325 -24.91 13.15 -4.45
N GLN A 326 -25.10 12.00 -3.78
CA GLN A 326 -25.32 10.71 -4.42
C GLN A 326 -26.57 10.69 -5.30
N LYS A 327 -27.64 11.34 -4.83
CA LYS A 327 -28.88 11.47 -5.62
C LYS A 327 -28.64 12.26 -6.90
N MET A 328 -27.96 13.40 -6.82
CA MET A 328 -27.62 14.24 -7.97
C MET A 328 -26.79 13.48 -9.00
N LEU A 329 -25.72 12.80 -8.59
CA LEU A 329 -24.89 11.97 -9.48
C LEU A 329 -25.71 10.91 -10.21
N LYS A 330 -26.62 10.23 -9.48
CA LYS A 330 -27.49 9.19 -10.05
C LYS A 330 -28.49 9.76 -11.06
N GLU A 331 -29.11 10.90 -10.75
CA GLU A 331 -30.10 11.54 -11.63
C GLU A 331 -29.49 12.09 -12.90
N SER A 332 -28.24 12.54 -12.87
CA SER A 332 -27.49 13.03 -14.04
C SER A 332 -26.73 11.94 -14.79
N ASN A 333 -26.80 10.67 -14.38
CA ASN A 333 -25.97 9.56 -14.90
C ASN A 333 -24.48 9.88 -14.87
N GLN A 334 -24.02 10.56 -13.82
CA GLN A 334 -22.62 10.94 -13.62
C GLN A 334 -22.00 10.18 -12.46
N VAL A 335 -20.68 10.19 -12.41
CA VAL A 335 -19.89 9.63 -11.31
C VAL A 335 -18.87 10.63 -10.79
N ASP A 336 -18.58 10.58 -9.52
CA ASP A 336 -17.35 11.10 -8.92
C ASP A 336 -16.30 9.99 -8.83
N PHE A 337 -15.08 10.33 -8.42
CA PHE A 337 -13.98 9.38 -8.37
C PHE A 337 -14.23 8.17 -7.45
N PRO A 338 -14.73 8.34 -6.21
CA PRO A 338 -15.05 7.20 -5.35
C PRO A 338 -16.18 6.33 -5.89
N THR A 339 -17.28 6.93 -6.38
CA THR A 339 -18.42 6.21 -6.93
C THR A 339 -18.02 5.41 -8.17
N MET A 340 -17.08 5.93 -8.98
CA MET A 340 -16.55 5.24 -10.15
C MET A 340 -15.87 3.92 -9.75
N ILE A 341 -15.00 3.94 -8.74
CA ILE A 341 -14.29 2.74 -8.26
C ILE A 341 -15.28 1.75 -7.66
N SER A 342 -16.18 2.23 -6.79
CA SER A 342 -17.19 1.39 -6.14
C SER A 342 -18.13 0.69 -7.13
N ARG A 343 -18.63 1.41 -8.17
CA ARG A 343 -19.45 0.81 -9.24
C ARG A 343 -18.67 -0.20 -10.09
N ALA A 344 -17.40 0.11 -10.40
CA ALA A 344 -16.54 -0.82 -11.14
C ALA A 344 -16.33 -2.11 -10.36
N THR A 345 -16.04 -2.02 -9.06
CA THR A 345 -15.94 -3.17 -8.14
C THR A 345 -17.23 -3.99 -8.14
N ASP A 346 -18.37 -3.34 -8.03
CA ASP A 346 -19.68 -3.99 -8.10
C ASP A 346 -19.93 -4.75 -9.41
N TYR A 347 -19.45 -4.21 -10.54
CA TYR A 347 -19.62 -4.86 -11.84
C TYR A 347 -18.74 -6.09 -11.99
N VAL A 348 -17.53 -6.05 -11.45
CA VAL A 348 -16.65 -7.23 -11.40
C VAL A 348 -17.27 -8.30 -10.50
N ASN A 349 -17.63 -7.96 -9.25
CA ASN A 349 -18.21 -8.91 -8.28
C ASN A 349 -19.52 -9.56 -8.77
N LYS A 350 -20.34 -8.81 -9.51
CA LYS A 350 -21.60 -9.34 -10.09
C LYS A 350 -21.40 -10.07 -11.41
N GLY A 351 -20.16 -10.21 -11.89
CA GLY A 351 -19.84 -10.85 -13.18
C GLY A 351 -20.45 -10.14 -14.37
N LYS A 352 -20.71 -8.83 -14.29
CA LYS A 352 -21.12 -7.97 -15.41
C LYS A 352 -19.92 -7.55 -16.26
N PHE A 353 -18.77 -7.44 -15.63
CA PHE A 353 -17.48 -7.28 -16.28
C PHE A 353 -16.64 -8.52 -16.00
N VAL A 354 -16.16 -9.19 -17.03
CA VAL A 354 -15.22 -10.30 -16.93
C VAL A 354 -13.83 -9.76 -17.21
N SER A 355 -12.93 -9.90 -16.26
CA SER A 355 -11.56 -9.38 -16.37
C SER A 355 -10.76 -10.17 -17.42
N PRO A 356 -10.12 -9.50 -18.39
CA PRO A 356 -9.20 -10.18 -19.31
C PRO A 356 -7.82 -10.39 -18.68
N TRP A 357 -7.54 -9.75 -17.53
CA TRP A 357 -6.21 -9.73 -16.93
C TRP A 357 -5.98 -10.95 -16.04
N ARG A 358 -4.88 -11.64 -16.30
CA ARG A 358 -4.39 -12.76 -15.49
C ARG A 358 -3.35 -12.29 -14.47
N PHE A 359 -2.73 -11.13 -14.69
CA PHE A 359 -1.74 -10.54 -13.80
C PHE A 359 -2.09 -9.07 -13.53
N VAL A 360 -2.25 -8.74 -12.28
CA VAL A 360 -2.51 -7.38 -11.79
C VAL A 360 -1.28 -6.92 -11.01
N MET A 361 -0.59 -5.90 -11.49
CA MET A 361 0.59 -5.32 -10.84
C MET A 361 0.23 -3.95 -10.28
N VAL A 362 0.63 -3.69 -9.04
CA VAL A 362 0.31 -2.45 -8.32
C VAL A 362 1.58 -1.80 -7.81
N ASP A 363 1.85 -0.58 -8.26
CA ASP A 363 2.95 0.24 -7.73
C ASP A 363 2.46 1.10 -6.55
N GLU A 364 3.39 1.46 -5.66
CA GLU A 364 3.13 2.27 -4.45
C GLU A 364 1.95 1.73 -3.61
N TYR A 365 1.93 0.41 -3.39
CA TYR A 365 0.81 -0.28 -2.72
C TYR A 365 0.51 0.26 -1.31
N GLN A 366 1.46 0.88 -0.61
CA GLN A 366 1.26 1.52 0.68
C GLN A 366 0.34 2.76 0.64
N ASP A 367 0.06 3.29 -0.56
CA ASP A 367 -0.82 4.46 -0.73
C ASP A 367 -2.25 4.06 -1.14
N ILE A 368 -2.55 2.77 -1.06
CA ILE A 368 -3.86 2.25 -1.45
C ILE A 368 -4.93 2.60 -0.41
N SER A 369 -6.13 2.89 -0.88
CA SER A 369 -7.33 3.09 -0.06
C SER A 369 -8.22 1.84 -0.07
N PRO A 370 -9.12 1.67 0.91
CA PRO A 370 -9.99 0.48 1.00
C PRO A 370 -10.84 0.21 -0.25
N ASP A 371 -11.34 1.27 -0.92
CA ASP A 371 -12.12 1.15 -2.16
C ASP A 371 -11.26 0.64 -3.33
N ARG A 372 -10.03 1.10 -3.45
CA ARG A 372 -9.08 0.62 -4.47
C ARG A 372 -8.67 -0.82 -4.21
N LEU A 373 -8.45 -1.18 -2.95
CA LEU A 373 -8.17 -2.56 -2.58
C LEU A 373 -9.35 -3.48 -2.92
N ALA A 374 -10.59 -3.06 -2.64
CA ALA A 374 -11.78 -3.84 -3.00
C ALA A 374 -11.88 -4.12 -4.51
N LEU A 375 -11.44 -3.18 -5.36
CA LEU A 375 -11.37 -3.41 -6.80
C LEU A 375 -10.27 -4.43 -7.15
N ILE A 376 -9.10 -4.36 -6.52
CA ILE A 376 -8.04 -5.36 -6.72
C ILE A 376 -8.51 -6.74 -6.30
N GLU A 377 -9.10 -6.86 -5.10
CA GLU A 377 -9.64 -8.12 -4.59
C GLU A 377 -10.66 -8.73 -5.55
N ALA A 378 -11.59 -7.92 -6.07
CA ALA A 378 -12.57 -8.36 -7.06
C ALA A 378 -11.93 -8.87 -8.36
N LEU A 379 -10.83 -8.25 -8.82
CA LEU A 379 -10.10 -8.71 -10.01
C LEU A 379 -9.30 -9.98 -9.76
N CYS A 380 -8.81 -10.18 -8.53
CA CYS A 380 -7.99 -11.33 -8.14
C CYS A 380 -8.84 -12.53 -7.67
N GLU A 381 -10.10 -12.32 -7.31
CA GLU A 381 -10.98 -13.40 -6.87
C GLU A 381 -11.37 -14.33 -8.03
N SER A 382 -11.20 -15.64 -7.83
CA SER A 382 -11.66 -16.65 -8.77
C SER A 382 -13.15 -16.89 -8.61
N THR A 383 -13.88 -16.83 -9.72
CA THR A 383 -15.33 -17.08 -9.77
C THR A 383 -15.64 -18.09 -10.87
N GLU A 384 -16.89 -18.58 -10.92
CA GLU A 384 -17.35 -19.46 -12.02
C GLU A 384 -17.19 -18.82 -13.42
N LYS A 385 -17.12 -17.48 -13.50
CA LYS A 385 -17.08 -16.73 -14.77
C LYS A 385 -15.70 -16.24 -15.15
N GLN A 386 -14.80 -16.10 -14.18
CA GLN A 386 -13.42 -15.66 -14.43
C GLN A 386 -12.43 -16.38 -13.51
N PRO A 387 -11.28 -16.81 -14.03
CA PRO A 387 -10.15 -17.19 -13.18
C PRO A 387 -9.64 -15.95 -12.46
N GLY A 388 -9.28 -16.10 -11.19
CA GLY A 388 -8.66 -15.01 -10.43
C GLY A 388 -7.32 -14.57 -11.03
N ALA A 389 -7.00 -13.31 -10.92
CA ALA A 389 -5.70 -12.79 -11.36
C ALA A 389 -4.65 -12.93 -10.26
N THR A 390 -3.41 -13.19 -10.66
CA THR A 390 -2.24 -13.10 -9.77
C THR A 390 -1.98 -11.64 -9.42
N LEU A 391 -1.90 -11.33 -8.12
CA LEU A 391 -1.52 -10.01 -7.64
C LEU A 391 0.01 -9.91 -7.48
N PHE A 392 0.60 -8.84 -8.01
CA PHE A 392 1.98 -8.47 -7.76
C PHE A 392 2.06 -7.01 -7.28
N ALA A 393 2.08 -6.83 -5.97
CA ALA A 393 2.11 -5.53 -5.33
C ALA A 393 3.55 -5.14 -4.95
N VAL A 394 3.92 -3.88 -5.20
CA VAL A 394 5.22 -3.34 -4.77
C VAL A 394 4.97 -2.10 -3.92
N GLY A 395 5.58 -2.05 -2.75
CA GLY A 395 5.34 -0.95 -1.83
C GLY A 395 6.39 -0.79 -0.72
N ASP A 396 6.25 0.30 0.03
CA ASP A 396 7.09 0.64 1.17
C ASP A 396 6.25 1.26 2.29
N ASP A 397 5.90 0.49 3.31
CA ASP A 397 5.12 0.98 4.46
C ASP A 397 5.80 2.16 5.18
N TRP A 398 7.15 2.26 5.13
CA TRP A 398 7.88 3.41 5.66
C TRP A 398 7.64 4.70 4.86
N GLN A 399 7.09 4.61 3.64
CA GLN A 399 6.71 5.73 2.79
C GLN A 399 5.19 5.95 2.70
N ALA A 400 4.39 5.34 3.58
CA ALA A 400 2.94 5.55 3.67
C ALA A 400 2.62 6.91 4.30
N ILE A 401 2.39 7.93 3.48
CA ILE A 401 2.22 9.33 3.91
C ILE A 401 0.96 10.01 3.36
N TYR A 402 0.02 9.23 2.81
CA TYR A 402 -1.21 9.75 2.20
C TYR A 402 -2.47 9.34 2.96
N GLN A 403 -2.38 9.13 4.29
CA GLN A 403 -3.53 8.83 5.12
C GLN A 403 -4.61 9.92 5.03
N PHE A 404 -4.20 11.18 4.97
CA PHE A 404 -5.12 12.31 4.76
C PHE A 404 -5.88 12.27 3.42
N ALA A 405 -5.41 11.49 2.44
CA ALA A 405 -6.06 11.25 1.15
C ALA A 405 -6.80 9.89 1.08
N GLY A 406 -7.02 9.26 2.23
CA GLY A 406 -7.75 8.00 2.35
C GLY A 406 -6.90 6.74 2.22
N ALA A 407 -5.58 6.84 2.10
CA ALA A 407 -4.69 5.68 2.15
C ALA A 407 -4.70 5.06 3.54
N ASP A 408 -4.59 3.73 3.60
CA ASP A 408 -4.58 2.98 4.85
C ASP A 408 -3.34 2.08 4.93
N VAL A 409 -2.40 2.44 5.82
CA VAL A 409 -1.16 1.69 6.01
C VAL A 409 -1.40 0.27 6.52
N ASP A 410 -2.51 0.02 7.21
CA ASP A 410 -2.84 -1.31 7.72
C ASP A 410 -3.11 -2.31 6.57
N LEU A 411 -3.36 -1.82 5.34
CA LEU A 411 -3.55 -2.68 4.16
C LEU A 411 -2.25 -3.30 3.67
N ILE A 412 -1.12 -2.62 3.82
CA ILE A 412 0.19 -3.20 3.48
C ILE A 412 0.79 -3.97 4.65
N THR A 413 0.67 -3.46 5.88
CA THR A 413 1.22 -4.13 7.07
C THR A 413 0.47 -5.43 7.39
N GLY A 414 -0.84 -5.48 7.12
CA GLY A 414 -1.70 -6.67 7.27
C GLY A 414 -1.89 -7.48 5.98
N PHE A 415 -0.95 -7.43 5.04
CA PHE A 415 -1.10 -8.09 3.73
C PHE A 415 -1.27 -9.62 3.85
N LYS A 416 -0.46 -10.28 4.69
CA LYS A 416 -0.52 -11.73 4.90
C LYS A 416 -1.81 -12.20 5.56
N GLU A 417 -2.34 -11.42 6.49
CA GLU A 417 -3.61 -11.71 7.17
C GLU A 417 -4.80 -11.57 6.23
N ARG A 418 -4.70 -10.66 5.26
CA ARG A 418 -5.75 -10.42 4.27
C ARG A 418 -5.71 -11.42 3.13
N PHE A 419 -4.52 -11.70 2.62
CA PHE A 419 -4.29 -12.62 1.52
C PHE A 419 -3.63 -13.90 2.06
N ALA A 420 -4.44 -14.88 2.46
CA ALA A 420 -3.98 -16.13 3.08
C ALA A 420 -2.97 -16.92 2.20
N HIS A 421 -3.07 -16.78 0.88
CA HIS A 421 -2.19 -17.40 -0.10
C HIS A 421 -1.25 -16.34 -0.68
N SER A 422 -0.22 -16.00 0.07
CA SER A 422 0.64 -14.87 -0.28
C SER A 422 2.11 -15.07 0.08
N THR A 423 2.97 -14.54 -0.77
CA THR A 423 4.41 -14.44 -0.56
C THR A 423 4.82 -12.99 -0.37
N VAL A 424 5.63 -12.72 0.65
CA VAL A 424 6.25 -11.41 0.90
C VAL A 424 7.76 -11.53 0.68
N HIS A 425 8.29 -10.68 -0.20
CA HIS A 425 9.71 -10.62 -0.54
C HIS A 425 10.27 -9.23 -0.27
N HIS A 426 11.55 -9.15 0.12
CA HIS A 426 12.18 -7.90 0.50
C HIS A 426 13.27 -7.51 -0.48
N LEU A 427 13.26 -6.26 -0.96
CA LEU A 427 14.42 -5.67 -1.62
C LEU A 427 15.33 -5.05 -0.56
N ASP A 428 16.52 -5.60 -0.44
CA ASP A 428 17.47 -5.35 0.65
C ASP A 428 18.46 -4.22 0.40
N THR A 429 18.51 -3.66 -0.81
CA THR A 429 19.55 -2.71 -1.21
C THR A 429 18.97 -1.42 -1.79
N THR A 430 19.40 -0.27 -1.28
CA THR A 430 19.12 1.05 -1.88
C THR A 430 20.32 1.56 -2.67
N TYR A 431 20.03 2.16 -3.83
CA TYR A 431 21.01 2.79 -4.72
C TYR A 431 20.98 4.32 -4.66
N ARG A 432 19.99 4.90 -3.92
CA ARG A 432 19.78 6.34 -3.87
C ARG A 432 20.76 7.03 -2.92
N PHE A 433 20.75 6.68 -1.66
CA PHE A 433 21.51 7.35 -0.61
C PHE A 433 22.65 6.49 -0.05
N ASN A 434 23.60 7.15 0.61
CA ASN A 434 24.71 6.46 1.25
C ASN A 434 24.29 5.89 2.63
N ASN A 435 25.12 4.97 3.15
CA ASN A 435 24.88 4.29 4.43
C ASN A 435 24.65 5.25 5.61
N GLN A 436 25.35 6.39 5.68
CA GLN A 436 25.21 7.35 6.77
C GLN A 436 23.83 8.01 6.82
N ILE A 437 23.18 8.20 5.66
CA ILE A 437 21.79 8.64 5.59
C ILE A 437 20.86 7.49 5.94
N GLY A 438 21.15 6.29 5.40
CA GLY A 438 20.38 5.07 5.66
C GLY A 438 20.34 4.70 7.14
N ASP A 439 21.48 4.71 7.83
CA ASP A 439 21.59 4.38 9.24
C ASP A 439 20.72 5.29 10.11
N VAL A 440 20.71 6.61 9.83
CA VAL A 440 19.83 7.55 10.54
C VAL A 440 18.37 7.33 10.20
N ALA A 441 18.02 7.29 8.92
CA ALA A 441 16.63 7.24 8.47
C ALA A 441 15.95 5.92 8.88
N ASN A 442 16.63 4.78 8.68
CA ASN A 442 16.09 3.46 8.98
C ASN A 442 15.92 3.27 10.50
N THR A 443 16.93 3.66 11.30
CA THR A 443 16.83 3.60 12.76
C THR A 443 15.70 4.48 13.28
N PHE A 444 15.56 5.69 12.72
CA PHE A 444 14.50 6.62 13.13
C PHE A 444 13.10 6.09 12.85
N VAL A 445 12.83 5.57 11.63
CA VAL A 445 11.49 5.08 11.29
C VAL A 445 11.13 3.79 12.04
N GLN A 446 12.11 2.92 12.29
CA GLN A 446 11.92 1.65 12.99
C GLN A 446 11.73 1.80 14.53
N GLN A 447 11.86 3.00 15.10
CA GLN A 447 11.42 3.23 16.47
C GLN A 447 9.92 2.94 16.65
N ASN A 448 9.14 3.03 15.58
CA ASN A 448 7.75 2.61 15.58
C ASN A 448 7.65 1.09 15.36
N PRO A 449 7.21 0.31 16.36
CA PRO A 449 7.13 -1.16 16.27
C PRO A 449 6.04 -1.65 15.30
N SER A 450 5.11 -0.79 14.89
CA SER A 450 4.05 -1.12 13.92
C SER A 450 4.56 -1.14 12.48
N GLN A 451 5.78 -0.66 12.21
CA GLN A 451 6.38 -0.73 10.89
C GLN A 451 6.90 -2.14 10.60
N LEU A 452 6.77 -2.59 9.35
CA LEU A 452 7.32 -3.87 8.94
C LEU A 452 8.86 -3.85 9.07
N PRO A 453 9.46 -4.85 9.74
CA PRO A 453 10.91 -4.90 9.88
C PRO A 453 11.56 -5.13 8.52
N LYS A 454 12.52 -4.26 8.17
CA LYS A 454 13.28 -4.37 6.92
C LYS A 454 14.75 -4.10 7.18
N THR A 455 15.61 -4.88 6.51
CA THR A 455 17.03 -4.56 6.41
C THR A 455 17.26 -3.90 5.05
N LEU A 456 17.58 -2.61 5.05
CA LEU A 456 17.84 -1.85 3.83
C LEU A 456 19.30 -1.36 3.84
N ASN A 457 20.14 -2.02 3.06
CA ASN A 457 21.55 -1.71 2.94
C ASN A 457 21.79 -0.66 1.85
N SER A 458 22.64 0.32 2.11
CA SER A 458 23.03 1.28 1.08
C SER A 458 24.16 0.73 0.22
N HIS A 459 23.98 0.74 -1.09
CA HIS A 459 25.05 0.38 -2.04
C HIS A 459 26.24 1.36 -1.94
N LYS A 460 25.96 2.65 -1.73
CA LYS A 460 26.97 3.69 -1.58
C LYS A 460 27.46 3.74 -0.14
N GLN A 461 28.75 3.53 0.07
CA GLN A 461 29.39 3.57 1.40
C GLN A 461 30.17 4.86 1.59
N ARG A 462 29.96 5.53 2.74
CA ARG A 462 30.71 6.72 3.16
C ARG A 462 31.18 6.56 4.61
N LYS A 463 32.37 7.06 4.91
CA LYS A 463 32.91 7.09 6.29
C LYS A 463 32.47 8.34 7.05
N GLN A 464 32.27 9.45 6.34
CA GLN A 464 31.88 10.73 6.96
C GLN A 464 30.36 10.81 7.15
N LYS A 465 29.95 11.29 8.31
CA LYS A 465 28.55 11.54 8.63
C LYS A 465 27.91 12.46 7.59
N SER A 466 26.71 12.11 7.15
CA SER A 466 26.01 12.78 6.07
C SER A 466 24.71 13.45 6.51
N VAL A 467 24.30 13.30 7.77
CA VAL A 467 23.12 13.95 8.34
C VAL A 467 23.57 14.97 9.39
N HIS A 468 23.11 16.21 9.25
CA HIS A 468 23.49 17.34 10.08
C HIS A 468 22.26 18.00 10.70
N THR A 469 22.33 18.42 11.95
CA THR A 469 21.39 19.38 12.53
C THR A 469 22.02 20.77 12.55
N ALA A 470 21.26 21.80 12.25
CA ALA A 470 21.74 23.17 12.20
C ALA A 470 20.66 24.18 12.60
N PRO A 471 21.02 25.35 13.15
CA PRO A 471 20.07 26.45 13.32
C PRO A 471 19.49 26.94 12.01
N SER A 472 18.19 27.31 12.00
CA SER A 472 17.49 27.78 10.79
C SER A 472 18.12 28.99 10.11
N ASN A 473 18.80 29.86 10.85
CA ASN A 473 19.52 31.01 10.30
C ASN A 473 20.81 30.64 9.55
N GLN A 474 21.24 29.38 9.56
CA GLN A 474 22.43 28.94 8.84
C GLN A 474 22.12 28.41 7.43
N VAL A 475 20.86 28.38 6.98
CA VAL A 475 20.48 27.84 5.66
C VAL A 475 21.26 28.54 4.54
N GLU A 476 21.33 29.87 4.54
CA GLU A 476 22.07 30.62 3.54
C GLU A 476 23.57 30.30 3.52
N LYS A 477 24.18 30.18 4.70
CA LYS A 477 25.58 29.79 4.83
C LYS A 477 25.84 28.36 4.30
N ILE A 478 24.90 27.44 4.54
CA ILE A 478 24.98 26.07 4.00
C ILE A 478 24.93 26.13 2.47
N LEU A 479 24.01 26.89 1.89
CA LEU A 479 23.89 27.05 0.44
C LEU A 479 25.17 27.68 -0.16
N ASP A 480 25.73 28.71 0.48
CA ASP A 480 26.97 29.33 0.04
C ASP A 480 28.14 28.35 0.03
N GLN A 481 28.31 27.57 1.10
CA GLN A 481 29.33 26.52 1.17
C GLN A 481 29.16 25.46 0.08
N LEU A 482 27.92 25.02 -0.18
CA LEU A 482 27.64 24.05 -1.25
C LEU A 482 27.94 24.64 -2.63
N ASN A 483 27.57 25.89 -2.86
CA ASN A 483 27.84 26.58 -4.11
C ASN A 483 29.35 26.74 -4.40
N GLN A 484 30.14 27.09 -3.36
CA GLN A 484 31.61 27.19 -3.48
C GLN A 484 32.29 25.85 -3.72
N GLN A 485 31.76 24.76 -3.14
CA GLN A 485 32.32 23.41 -3.30
C GLN A 485 31.87 22.70 -4.58
N ALA A 486 30.83 23.18 -5.24
CA ALA A 486 30.26 22.54 -6.42
C ALA A 486 31.16 22.73 -7.65
N LYS A 487 31.73 21.61 -8.14
CA LYS A 487 32.49 21.57 -9.40
C LYS A 487 31.60 21.48 -10.65
N GLN A 488 30.36 21.10 -10.48
CA GLN A 488 29.28 21.03 -11.46
C GLN A 488 27.98 21.37 -10.76
N THR A 489 26.96 21.72 -11.51
CA THR A 489 25.64 22.05 -10.94
C THR A 489 25.13 20.92 -10.07
N LYS A 490 24.79 21.23 -8.81
CA LYS A 490 24.27 20.30 -7.81
C LYS A 490 22.82 20.61 -7.51
N SER A 491 22.00 19.56 -7.40
CA SER A 491 20.60 19.68 -7.04
C SER A 491 20.42 19.82 -5.53
N VAL A 492 19.60 20.79 -5.11
CA VAL A 492 19.27 21.02 -3.70
C VAL A 492 17.76 21.11 -3.52
N LEU A 493 17.19 20.26 -2.66
CA LEU A 493 15.80 20.35 -2.25
C LEU A 493 15.71 21.05 -0.88
N LEU A 494 14.96 22.15 -0.85
CA LEU A 494 14.50 22.78 0.38
C LEU A 494 13.13 22.19 0.70
N LEU A 495 13.01 21.42 1.79
CA LEU A 495 11.79 20.71 2.14
C LEU A 495 11.13 21.35 3.37
N GLY A 496 9.94 21.93 3.18
CA GLY A 496 9.07 22.38 4.26
C GLY A 496 7.95 21.39 4.56
N ARG A 497 7.47 21.34 5.82
CA ARG A 497 6.26 20.56 6.13
C ARG A 497 5.03 21.12 5.39
N ASN A 498 4.99 22.45 5.25
CA ASN A 498 3.93 23.22 4.59
C ASN A 498 4.51 24.26 3.62
N HIS A 499 3.68 24.77 2.72
CA HIS A 499 4.09 25.79 1.74
C HIS A 499 4.59 27.09 2.38
N TYR A 500 4.06 27.50 3.53
CA TYR A 500 4.47 28.72 4.23
C TYR A 500 5.89 28.63 4.85
N HIS A 501 6.53 27.46 4.81
CA HIS A 501 7.95 27.33 5.16
C HIS A 501 8.89 27.74 4.04
N LYS A 502 8.37 28.15 2.86
CA LYS A 502 9.21 28.69 1.78
C LYS A 502 9.94 29.93 2.30
N PRO A 503 11.28 29.98 2.27
CA PRO A 503 12.02 31.14 2.75
C PRO A 503 11.74 32.38 1.91
N ASP A 504 11.64 33.55 2.56
CA ASP A 504 11.43 34.84 1.86
C ASP A 504 12.58 35.15 0.90
N LEU A 505 13.80 34.74 1.24
CA LEU A 505 15.00 34.94 0.40
C LEU A 505 15.17 33.91 -0.71
N TYR A 506 14.18 33.02 -0.92
CA TYR A 506 14.29 31.94 -1.89
C TYR A 506 14.65 32.42 -3.30
N ASP A 507 13.94 33.42 -3.81
CA ASP A 507 14.16 33.93 -5.18
C ASP A 507 15.50 34.70 -5.32
N ASP A 508 16.04 35.24 -4.22
CA ASP A 508 17.38 35.79 -4.16
C ASP A 508 18.45 34.71 -4.21
N TRP A 509 18.26 33.62 -3.48
CA TRP A 509 19.17 32.47 -3.48
C TRP A 509 19.33 31.81 -4.84
N LEU A 510 18.26 31.75 -5.65
CA LEU A 510 18.32 31.24 -7.02
C LEU A 510 19.30 32.02 -7.90
N ARG A 511 19.44 33.34 -7.65
CA ARG A 511 20.37 34.21 -8.37
C ARG A 511 21.78 34.17 -7.81
N ARG A 512 21.90 34.09 -6.49
CA ARG A 512 23.19 34.16 -5.77
C ARG A 512 24.00 32.88 -5.82
N PHE A 513 23.34 31.73 -6.01
CA PHE A 513 24.00 30.42 -5.97
C PHE A 513 23.90 29.70 -7.32
N PRO A 514 24.57 30.17 -8.37
CA PRO A 514 24.39 29.68 -9.76
C PRO A 514 24.86 28.24 -9.98
N ASN A 515 25.70 27.67 -9.09
CA ASN A 515 26.15 26.29 -9.18
C ASN A 515 25.16 25.30 -8.51
N LEU A 516 24.01 25.80 -7.99
CA LEU A 516 22.98 24.99 -7.35
C LEU A 516 21.64 25.10 -8.09
N ASP A 517 21.03 23.95 -8.43
CA ASP A 517 19.62 23.85 -8.84
C ASP A 517 18.77 23.73 -7.56
N ILE A 518 18.35 24.86 -7.02
CA ILE A 518 17.60 24.93 -5.77
C ILE A 518 16.11 24.88 -6.07
N ARG A 519 15.41 23.93 -5.43
CA ARG A 519 13.96 23.80 -5.52
C ARG A 519 13.34 23.72 -4.14
N PHE A 520 12.26 24.48 -3.94
CA PHE A 520 11.43 24.35 -2.74
C PHE A 520 10.20 23.50 -3.02
N MET A 521 9.87 22.60 -2.11
CA MET A 521 8.60 21.85 -2.11
C MET A 521 8.24 21.39 -0.69
N THR A 522 6.98 20.93 -0.53
CA THR A 522 6.59 20.31 0.72
C THR A 522 7.17 18.89 0.83
N CYS A 523 7.34 18.38 2.05
CA CYS A 523 7.81 17.00 2.28
C CYS A 523 6.91 15.98 1.55
N HIS A 524 5.59 16.18 1.51
CA HIS A 524 4.68 15.31 0.76
C HIS A 524 4.95 15.35 -0.75
N ALA A 525 5.10 16.54 -1.34
CA ALA A 525 5.38 16.69 -2.75
C ALA A 525 6.76 16.18 -3.18
N SER A 526 7.67 15.95 -2.21
CA SER A 526 8.99 15.40 -2.47
C SER A 526 9.00 13.88 -2.70
N LYS A 527 7.90 13.18 -2.43
CA LYS A 527 7.78 11.74 -2.72
C LYS A 527 8.01 11.48 -4.20
N GLY A 528 8.82 10.47 -4.53
CA GLY A 528 9.26 10.21 -5.91
C GLY A 528 10.41 11.09 -6.40
N ARG A 529 10.72 12.22 -5.75
CA ARG A 529 11.85 13.10 -6.12
C ARG A 529 13.13 12.73 -5.38
N GLU A 530 14.25 13.27 -5.87
CA GLU A 530 15.56 13.10 -5.24
C GLU A 530 16.49 14.26 -5.61
N ALA A 531 17.49 14.54 -4.78
CA ALA A 531 18.52 15.56 -5.03
C ALA A 531 19.86 15.16 -4.43
N ASP A 532 20.94 15.81 -4.86
CA ASP A 532 22.25 15.61 -4.25
C ASP A 532 22.21 15.99 -2.76
N PHE A 533 21.57 17.12 -2.43
CA PHE A 533 21.47 17.66 -1.08
C PHE A 533 20.01 17.96 -0.72
N VAL A 534 19.70 17.79 0.56
CA VAL A 534 18.38 18.13 1.12
C VAL A 534 18.56 19.01 2.34
N ILE A 535 17.76 20.05 2.45
CA ILE A 535 17.65 20.87 3.64
C ILE A 535 16.21 20.85 4.11
N ILE A 536 15.96 20.20 5.26
CA ILE A 536 14.63 20.12 5.86
C ILE A 536 14.46 21.36 6.76
N LEU A 537 13.44 22.16 6.46
CA LEU A 537 13.22 23.46 7.08
C LEU A 537 12.25 23.37 8.26
N ALA A 538 12.50 24.19 9.30
CA ALA A 538 11.60 24.43 10.41
C ALA A 538 11.14 23.13 11.11
N VAL A 539 12.10 22.28 11.50
CA VAL A 539 11.83 21.07 12.29
C VAL A 539 11.66 21.46 13.75
N ASP A 540 10.63 22.28 13.99
CA ASP A 540 10.32 22.89 15.28
C ASP A 540 9.04 22.31 15.87
N GLU A 541 8.86 22.45 17.19
CA GLU A 541 7.70 21.92 17.90
C GLU A 541 6.37 22.45 17.33
N GLY A 542 5.47 21.55 16.99
CA GLY A 542 4.17 21.86 16.39
C GLY A 542 4.22 22.31 14.92
N GLN A 543 5.41 22.35 14.30
CA GLN A 543 5.60 22.58 12.87
C GLN A 543 5.94 21.26 12.15
N PHE A 544 6.99 20.58 12.61
CA PHE A 544 7.35 19.25 12.16
C PHE A 544 7.97 18.44 13.32
N PRO A 545 7.23 17.51 13.94
CA PRO A 545 5.89 17.04 13.60
C PRO A 545 4.80 18.08 13.80
N ALA A 546 3.79 18.04 12.93
CA ALA A 546 2.64 18.92 13.01
C ALA A 546 1.78 18.61 14.25
N LYS A 547 1.14 19.64 14.82
CA LYS A 547 0.18 19.41 15.92
C LYS A 547 -0.94 18.49 15.48
N LYS A 548 -1.32 17.54 16.33
CA LYS A 548 -2.52 16.72 16.11
C LYS A 548 -3.73 17.64 15.96
N LYS A 549 -4.43 17.52 14.84
CA LYS A 549 -5.72 18.17 14.63
C LYS A 549 -6.83 17.34 15.27
N GLN A 550 -7.95 17.98 15.55
CA GLN A 550 -9.15 17.27 15.95
C GLN A 550 -9.55 16.29 14.82
N ILE A 551 -9.76 15.03 15.17
CA ILE A 551 -10.19 14.00 14.22
C ILE A 551 -11.69 14.20 13.94
N HIS A 552 -12.08 14.31 12.70
CA HIS A 552 -13.45 14.30 12.22
C HIS A 552 -13.79 12.91 11.65
N ILE A 553 -14.97 12.76 11.02
CA ILE A 553 -15.42 11.46 10.47
C ILE A 553 -14.40 10.88 9.48
N ASP A 554 -13.85 11.74 8.62
CA ASP A 554 -12.82 11.36 7.65
C ASP A 554 -11.62 10.68 8.32
N GLY A 555 -11.04 11.32 9.33
CA GLY A 555 -9.95 10.77 10.10
C GLY A 555 -10.32 9.55 10.94
N ALA A 556 -11.52 9.54 11.52
CA ALA A 556 -11.99 8.43 12.36
C ALA A 556 -12.29 7.15 11.56
N LEU A 557 -12.74 7.28 10.32
CA LEU A 557 -13.01 6.13 9.44
C LEU A 557 -11.74 5.51 8.86
N THR A 558 -10.65 6.29 8.80
CA THR A 558 -9.33 5.88 8.29
C THR A 558 -8.27 5.85 9.39
N GLU A 559 -8.67 5.91 10.67
CA GLU A 559 -7.73 5.87 11.78
C GLU A 559 -6.99 4.54 11.80
N SER A 560 -5.67 4.59 11.57
CA SER A 560 -4.80 3.42 11.64
C SER A 560 -4.77 2.82 13.05
N LYS A 561 -4.59 1.51 13.13
CA LYS A 561 -4.31 0.78 14.37
C LYS A 561 -2.98 1.20 14.99
N ASP A 562 -2.10 1.83 14.21
CA ASP A 562 -0.82 2.36 14.66
C ASP A 562 -1.01 3.56 15.61
N LYS A 563 -0.87 3.31 16.90
CA LYS A 563 -0.99 4.33 17.97
C LYS A 563 0.36 4.93 18.39
N PHE A 564 1.43 4.62 17.68
CA PHE A 564 2.74 5.20 17.98
C PHE A 564 2.73 6.72 17.80
N PRO A 565 3.40 7.48 18.70
CA PRO A 565 3.40 8.93 18.63
C PRO A 565 3.91 9.46 17.30
N TYR A 566 3.12 10.30 16.65
CA TYR A 566 3.45 10.91 15.35
C TYR A 566 3.78 9.89 14.23
N ALA A 567 3.16 8.72 14.19
CA ALA A 567 3.49 7.64 13.26
C ALA A 567 3.57 8.11 11.80
N GLU A 568 2.56 8.81 11.27
CA GLU A 568 2.58 9.34 9.90
C GLU A 568 3.63 10.44 9.69
N GLU A 569 3.77 11.37 10.65
CA GLU A 569 4.80 12.42 10.60
C GLU A 569 6.22 11.83 10.64
N ARG A 570 6.41 10.72 11.35
CA ARG A 570 7.68 9.98 11.39
C ARG A 570 8.01 9.36 10.03
N ARG A 571 7.04 8.76 9.36
CA ARG A 571 7.18 8.29 7.97
C ARG A 571 7.46 9.45 7.00
N LEU A 572 6.77 10.59 7.19
CA LEU A 572 7.02 11.79 6.38
C LEU A 572 8.44 12.32 6.57
N PHE A 573 8.97 12.27 7.79
CA PHE A 573 10.34 12.68 8.07
C PHE A 573 11.36 11.71 7.46
N TYR A 574 11.10 10.39 7.51
CA TYR A 574 11.87 9.38 6.79
C TYR A 574 11.88 9.66 5.28
N VAL A 575 10.71 9.96 4.69
CA VAL A 575 10.62 10.35 3.27
C VAL A 575 11.51 11.56 3.00
N ALA A 576 11.44 12.61 3.82
CA ALA A 576 12.24 13.82 3.63
C ALA A 576 13.75 13.55 3.69
N ILE A 577 14.22 12.79 4.67
CA ILE A 577 15.65 12.42 4.82
C ILE A 577 16.12 11.60 3.62
N THR A 578 15.34 10.64 3.18
CA THR A 578 15.71 9.71 2.09
C THR A 578 15.58 10.29 0.68
N ARG A 579 15.28 11.59 0.54
CA ARG A 579 15.37 12.30 -0.75
C ARG A 579 16.81 12.64 -1.14
N ALA A 580 17.72 12.73 -0.16
CA ALA A 580 19.11 13.11 -0.39
C ALA A 580 19.95 11.93 -0.91
N LYS A 581 20.85 12.22 -1.86
CA LYS A 581 21.88 11.28 -2.32
C LYS A 581 23.17 11.38 -1.49
N GLU A 582 23.55 12.61 -1.11
CA GLU A 582 24.86 12.89 -0.51
C GLU A 582 24.81 13.37 0.94
N LYS A 583 24.02 14.42 1.24
CA LYS A 583 23.91 14.99 2.59
C LYS A 583 22.52 15.55 2.87
N VAL A 584 22.17 15.56 4.17
CA VAL A 584 20.94 16.16 4.70
C VAL A 584 21.28 17.15 5.79
N TRP A 585 20.60 18.30 5.78
CA TRP A 585 20.57 19.23 6.91
C TRP A 585 19.14 19.32 7.45
N ILE A 586 19.01 19.18 8.76
CA ILE A 586 17.77 19.29 9.51
C ILE A 586 17.86 20.61 10.27
N THR A 587 17.09 21.62 9.84
CA THR A 587 17.19 22.97 10.41
C THR A 587 16.06 23.24 11.40
N HIS A 588 16.40 23.92 12.50
CA HIS A 588 15.48 24.18 13.60
C HIS A 588 15.82 25.48 14.32
N THR A 589 14.88 25.97 15.13
CA THR A 589 15.07 27.07 16.08
C THR A 589 15.17 26.52 17.50
N GLY A 590 16.02 27.13 18.34
CA GLY A 590 16.18 26.68 19.71
C GLY A 590 16.51 25.18 19.84
N ALA A 591 15.76 24.48 20.67
CA ALA A 591 15.95 23.04 20.90
C ALA A 591 15.39 22.15 19.77
N GLY A 592 14.64 22.72 18.82
CA GLY A 592 13.92 21.97 17.79
C GLY A 592 12.75 21.15 18.34
N SER A 593 12.14 20.36 17.47
CA SER A 593 11.03 19.47 17.84
C SER A 593 11.49 18.19 18.53
N ALA A 594 10.53 17.38 18.97
CA ALA A 594 10.78 16.04 19.51
C ALA A 594 11.64 15.17 18.56
N PHE A 595 11.52 15.33 17.23
CA PHE A 595 12.33 14.60 16.26
C PHE A 595 13.80 15.04 16.28
N VAL A 596 14.05 16.35 16.38
CA VAL A 596 15.43 16.86 16.52
C VAL A 596 16.03 16.40 17.84
N GLN A 597 15.26 16.48 18.93
CA GLN A 597 15.72 16.05 20.27
C GLN A 597 16.04 14.56 20.28
N GLU A 598 15.23 13.70 19.67
CA GLU A 598 15.49 12.27 19.53
C GLU A 598 16.81 12.01 18.78
N LEU A 599 17.03 12.70 17.66
CA LEU A 599 18.26 12.54 16.88
C LEU A 599 19.50 13.01 17.62
N VAL A 600 19.40 14.09 18.41
CA VAL A 600 20.54 14.67 19.15
C VAL A 600 20.86 13.90 20.42
N SER A 601 19.85 13.39 21.12
CA SER A 601 20.01 12.64 22.36
C SER A 601 20.22 11.14 22.20
N GLY A 602 19.80 10.59 21.04
CA GLY A 602 19.94 9.16 20.72
C GLY A 602 21.29 8.83 20.08
N ASP A 603 21.52 7.52 19.87
CA ASP A 603 22.74 7.02 19.22
C ASP A 603 22.61 7.05 17.69
N TYR A 604 22.50 8.25 17.13
CA TYR A 604 22.43 8.46 15.69
C TYR A 604 23.74 9.02 15.14
N PRO A 605 24.23 8.55 13.96
CA PRO A 605 25.46 9.04 13.34
C PRO A 605 25.28 10.44 12.71
N ILE A 606 24.90 11.44 13.50
CA ILE A 606 24.68 12.82 13.05
C ILE A 606 25.81 13.76 13.45
N VAL A 607 25.89 14.91 12.78
CA VAL A 607 26.72 16.07 13.15
C VAL A 607 25.82 17.17 13.67
N THR A 608 26.06 17.62 14.91
CA THR A 608 25.33 18.75 15.50
C THR A 608 26.12 20.01 15.32
N SER A 609 25.59 20.97 14.55
CA SER A 609 26.15 22.32 14.44
C SER A 609 25.54 23.19 15.54
N ARG A 610 26.39 23.79 16.37
CA ARG A 610 25.99 24.75 17.41
C ARG A 610 25.82 26.14 16.82
#